data_28ca303115d66274224574c6044d4161
#
_entry.id   28ca303115d66274224574c6044d4161
#
_cell.length_a   1.000
_cell.length_b   1.000
_cell.length_c   1.000
_cell.angle_alpha   90.00
_cell.angle_beta   90.00
_cell.angle_gamma   90.00
#
_symmetry.space_group_name_H-M   'P 1'
#
loop_
_entity.id
_entity.type
_entity.pdbx_description
1 polymer ?
#
loop_
_entity_poly.entity_id
_entity_poly.type
_entity_poly.pdbx_seq_one_letter_code
_entity_poly.pdbx_strand_id
1 'polypeptide(L)'
;MAKTVFQRIIDRELPARIEHEDEHCIVLHDLHPQAPIHLLVIPKRLIERVGAAQPEDAPLLGHLLLVAGAMARKLKLAAGFRLVMNHGSHGGESVPHLHVHLLGGRALAWPPG
;
A
#
# COMPACT_ATOMS: atom_id res chain seq x y z
N MET A 1 3.68 -18.83 -13.02
CA MET A 1 2.79 -18.45 -11.94
C MET A 1 1.87 -17.32 -12.37
N ALA A 2 0.64 -17.38 -11.91
CA ALA A 2 -0.31 -16.31 -12.23
C ALA A 2 0.11 -15.01 -11.57
N LYS A 3 -0.06 -13.89 -12.29
CA LYS A 3 0.18 -12.56 -11.75
C LYS A 3 -0.84 -12.22 -10.67
N THR A 4 -0.43 -11.47 -9.65
CA THR A 4 -1.38 -10.88 -8.71
C THR A 4 -2.18 -9.80 -9.42
N VAL A 5 -3.31 -9.39 -8.83
CA VAL A 5 -4.10 -8.29 -9.39
C VAL A 5 -3.25 -7.00 -9.48
N PHE A 6 -2.33 -6.78 -8.52
CA PHE A 6 -1.47 -5.60 -8.55
C PHE A 6 -0.44 -5.67 -9.67
N GLN A 7 0.14 -6.85 -9.94
CA GLN A 7 1.04 -7.03 -11.08
C GLN A 7 0.32 -6.72 -12.40
N ARG A 8 -0.95 -7.13 -12.53
CA ARG A 8 -1.74 -6.84 -13.72
C ARG A 8 -2.00 -5.35 -13.89
N ILE A 9 -2.23 -4.63 -12.79
CA ILE A 9 -2.42 -3.18 -12.84
C ILE A 9 -1.10 -2.50 -13.22
N ILE A 10 0.02 -2.92 -12.62
CA ILE A 10 1.35 -2.39 -12.94
C ILE A 10 1.67 -2.59 -14.42
N ASP A 11 1.31 -3.75 -14.98
CA ASP A 11 1.54 -4.11 -16.38
C ASP A 11 0.47 -3.55 -17.33
N ARG A 12 -0.45 -2.71 -16.83
CA ARG A 12 -1.52 -2.07 -17.62
C ARG A 12 -2.50 -3.07 -18.23
N GLU A 13 -2.67 -4.23 -17.62
CA GLU A 13 -3.65 -5.24 -18.05
C GLU A 13 -5.02 -4.99 -17.42
N LEU A 14 -5.07 -4.30 -16.28
CA LEU A 14 -6.30 -3.92 -15.59
C LEU A 14 -6.27 -2.44 -15.28
N PRO A 15 -7.44 -1.75 -15.33
CA PRO A 15 -7.51 -0.34 -14.96
C PRO A 15 -7.44 -0.16 -13.45
N ALA A 16 -6.99 1.03 -13.02
CA ALA A 16 -7.00 1.43 -11.62
C ALA A 16 -6.95 2.95 -11.53
N ARG A 17 -7.42 3.49 -10.41
CA ARG A 17 -7.27 4.90 -10.12
C ARG A 17 -5.92 5.12 -9.45
N ILE A 18 -4.98 5.67 -10.22
CA ILE A 18 -3.59 5.86 -9.79
C ILE A 18 -3.43 7.26 -9.21
N GLU A 19 -2.89 7.34 -7.99
CA GLU A 19 -2.59 8.61 -7.33
C GLU A 19 -1.13 9.05 -7.56
N HIS A 20 -0.23 8.07 -7.69
CA HIS A 20 1.20 8.31 -7.87
C HIS A 20 1.83 7.07 -8.50
N GLU A 21 2.88 7.30 -9.27
CA GLU A 21 3.68 6.19 -9.82
C GLU A 21 5.11 6.69 -10.03
N ASP A 22 6.07 5.87 -9.65
CA ASP A 22 7.47 6.13 -9.93
C ASP A 22 8.14 4.82 -10.41
N GLU A 23 9.47 4.84 -10.54
CA GLU A 23 10.23 3.68 -11.02
C GLU A 23 10.06 2.45 -10.12
N HIS A 24 9.79 2.64 -8.83
CA HIS A 24 9.83 1.58 -7.83
C HIS A 24 8.46 1.18 -7.28
N CYS A 25 7.48 2.05 -7.37
CA CYS A 25 6.16 1.77 -6.79
C CYS A 25 5.02 2.45 -7.53
N ILE A 26 3.81 2.01 -7.21
CA ILE A 26 2.58 2.62 -7.69
C ILE A 26 1.66 2.82 -6.49
N VAL A 27 0.90 3.92 -6.48
CA VAL A 27 -0.07 4.22 -5.44
C VAL A 27 -1.47 4.24 -6.06
N LEU A 28 -2.35 3.39 -5.55
CA LEU A 28 -3.71 3.23 -6.04
C LEU A 28 -4.72 3.64 -4.98
N HIS A 29 -5.92 4.06 -5.42
CA HIS A 29 -7.07 4.15 -4.53
C HIS A 29 -7.67 2.76 -4.34
N ASP A 30 -7.97 2.40 -3.08
CA ASP A 30 -8.64 1.12 -2.80
C ASP A 30 -10.08 1.16 -3.33
N LEU A 31 -10.52 0.06 -3.97
CA LEU A 31 -11.87 -0.05 -4.54
C LEU A 31 -12.95 -0.16 -3.47
N HIS A 32 -12.58 -0.59 -2.25
CA HIS A 32 -13.48 -0.75 -1.12
C HIS A 32 -12.96 0.05 0.07
N PRO A 33 -12.95 1.39 -0.01
CA PRO A 33 -12.29 2.23 0.98
C PRO A 33 -12.89 2.06 2.38
N GLN A 34 -12.02 1.93 3.36
CA GLN A 34 -12.37 1.81 4.78
C GLN A 34 -12.22 3.13 5.52
N ALA A 35 -11.85 4.18 4.81
CA ALA A 35 -11.72 5.55 5.33
C ALA A 35 -11.93 6.50 4.15
N PRO A 36 -12.21 7.81 4.38
CA PRO A 36 -12.38 8.78 3.30
C PRO A 36 -11.18 8.83 2.34
N ILE A 37 -9.97 8.64 2.88
CA ILE A 37 -8.76 8.41 2.09
C ILE A 37 -8.27 7.00 2.40
N HIS A 38 -8.19 6.17 1.37
CA HIS A 38 -7.67 4.81 1.51
C HIS A 38 -6.84 4.49 0.26
N LEU A 39 -5.53 4.61 0.41
CA LEU A 39 -4.57 4.35 -0.67
C LEU A 39 -3.81 3.06 -0.41
N LEU A 40 -3.30 2.47 -1.49
CA LEU A 40 -2.42 1.31 -1.45
C LEU A 40 -1.09 1.71 -2.07
N VAL A 41 0.00 1.61 -1.32
CA VAL A 41 1.35 1.84 -1.83
C VAL A 41 1.97 0.49 -2.12
N ILE A 42 2.29 0.23 -3.39
CA ILE A 42 2.63 -1.11 -3.87
C ILE A 42 3.97 -1.07 -4.60
N PRO A 43 4.94 -1.91 -4.19
CA PRO A 43 6.21 -1.99 -4.93
C PRO A 43 5.97 -2.66 -6.28
N LYS A 44 6.67 -2.20 -7.33
CA LYS A 44 6.58 -2.81 -8.65
C LYS A 44 7.23 -4.20 -8.66
N ARG A 45 8.32 -4.39 -7.89
CA ARG A 45 8.92 -5.70 -7.71
C ARG A 45 8.07 -6.52 -6.74
N LEU A 46 7.79 -7.76 -7.09
CA LEU A 46 6.98 -8.63 -6.24
C LEU A 46 7.76 -9.04 -4.98
N ILE A 47 7.21 -8.66 -3.83
CA ILE A 47 7.52 -9.22 -2.52
C ILE A 47 6.16 -9.69 -2.01
N GLU A 48 6.01 -10.96 -1.68
CA GLU A 48 4.70 -11.47 -1.34
C GLU A 48 4.12 -10.85 -0.06
N ARG A 49 4.98 -10.70 0.98
CA ARG A 49 4.58 -10.10 2.26
C ARG A 49 5.81 -9.64 3.02
N VAL A 50 5.62 -8.81 4.03
CA VAL A 50 6.75 -8.19 4.72
C VAL A 50 7.67 -9.21 5.37
N GLY A 51 7.14 -10.29 5.92
CA GLY A 51 7.96 -11.34 6.52
C GLY A 51 8.80 -12.15 5.53
N ALA A 52 8.49 -12.04 4.24
CA ALA A 52 9.29 -12.67 3.17
C ALA A 52 10.37 -11.72 2.61
N ALA A 53 10.38 -10.46 3.03
CA ALA A 53 11.39 -9.51 2.58
C ALA A 53 12.77 -9.86 3.14
N GLN A 54 13.81 -9.49 2.38
CA GLN A 54 15.19 -9.74 2.74
C GLN A 54 15.88 -8.41 3.12
N PRO A 55 17.07 -8.45 3.78
CA PRO A 55 17.77 -7.21 4.16
C PRO A 55 18.03 -6.28 2.98
N GLU A 56 18.30 -6.81 1.78
CA GLU A 56 18.52 -6.01 0.57
C GLU A 56 17.25 -5.30 0.10
N ASP A 57 16.08 -5.65 0.61
CA ASP A 57 14.83 -4.97 0.31
C ASP A 57 14.62 -3.70 1.14
N ALA A 58 15.51 -3.43 2.12
CA ALA A 58 15.37 -2.29 3.01
C ALA A 58 15.20 -0.95 2.28
N PRO A 59 15.98 -0.63 1.22
CA PRO A 59 15.78 0.62 0.50
C PRO A 59 14.38 0.72 -0.14
N LEU A 60 13.89 -0.38 -0.71
CA LEU A 60 12.56 -0.40 -1.32
C LEU A 60 11.47 -0.20 -0.26
N LEU A 61 11.56 -0.92 0.86
CA LEU A 61 10.58 -0.79 1.94
C LEU A 61 10.57 0.63 2.52
N GLY A 62 11.75 1.22 2.71
CA GLY A 62 11.88 2.61 3.14
C GLY A 62 11.24 3.57 2.14
N HIS A 63 11.44 3.33 0.83
CA HIS A 63 10.84 4.13 -0.23
C HIS A 63 9.31 4.10 -0.13
N LEU A 64 8.71 2.94 0.09
CA LEU A 64 7.25 2.83 0.23
C LEU A 64 6.73 3.68 1.38
N LEU A 65 7.42 3.68 2.52
CA LEU A 65 7.01 4.47 3.69
C LEU A 65 7.16 5.97 3.41
N LEU A 66 8.24 6.37 2.74
CA LEU A 66 8.44 7.78 2.37
C LEU A 66 7.37 8.24 1.38
N VAL A 67 7.01 7.41 0.41
CA VAL A 67 5.94 7.72 -0.54
C VAL A 67 4.60 7.83 0.19
N ALA A 68 4.31 6.92 1.13
CA ALA A 68 3.09 7.01 1.93
C ALA A 68 3.00 8.35 2.68
N GLY A 69 4.10 8.77 3.31
CA GLY A 69 4.16 10.07 3.98
C GLY A 69 3.96 11.25 3.03
N ALA A 70 4.53 11.16 1.81
CA ALA A 70 4.35 12.19 0.78
C ALA A 70 2.89 12.26 0.31
N MET A 71 2.23 11.12 0.17
CA MET A 71 0.81 11.08 -0.21
C MET A 71 -0.07 11.70 0.89
N ALA A 72 0.25 11.41 2.15
CA ALA A 72 -0.47 12.00 3.28
C ALA A 72 -0.37 13.53 3.25
N ARG A 73 0.82 14.08 2.96
CA ARG A 73 1.00 15.54 2.83
C ARG A 73 0.23 16.09 1.64
N LYS A 74 0.32 15.42 0.49
CA LYS A 74 -0.38 15.83 -0.74
C LYS A 74 -1.89 15.90 -0.50
N LEU A 75 -2.45 14.95 0.24
CA LEU A 75 -3.88 14.85 0.51
C LEU A 75 -4.29 15.55 1.80
N LYS A 76 -3.36 16.29 2.42
CA LYS A 76 -3.63 17.17 3.57
C LYS A 76 -4.15 16.42 4.79
N LEU A 77 -3.55 15.27 5.10
CA LEU A 77 -3.90 14.46 6.27
C LEU A 77 -3.14 14.92 7.52
N ALA A 78 -3.12 16.23 7.76
CA ALA A 78 -2.36 16.83 8.88
C ALA A 78 -2.85 16.38 10.26
N ALA A 79 -4.13 16.01 10.38
CA ALA A 79 -4.68 15.54 11.65
C ALA A 79 -4.20 14.13 12.02
N GLY A 80 -3.65 13.42 11.06
CA GLY A 80 -3.10 12.08 11.28
C GLY A 80 -3.61 11.06 10.29
N PHE A 81 -2.91 9.93 10.26
CA PHE A 81 -3.26 8.82 9.36
C PHE A 81 -2.65 7.53 9.94
N ARG A 82 -3.04 6.41 9.35
CA ARG A 82 -2.53 5.11 9.79
C ARG A 82 -1.99 4.36 8.59
N LEU A 83 -0.87 3.67 8.78
CA LEU A 83 -0.33 2.75 7.78
C LEU A 83 -0.54 1.32 8.28
N VAL A 84 -0.95 0.43 7.39
CA VAL A 84 -1.21 -0.98 7.73
C VAL A 84 -0.58 -1.87 6.68
N MET A 85 0.16 -2.89 7.12
CA MET A 85 0.64 -3.97 6.28
C MET A 85 0.08 -5.28 6.85
N ASN A 86 -0.65 -6.01 6.01
CA ASN A 86 -1.25 -7.28 6.43
C ASN A 86 -0.33 -8.43 6.07
N HIS A 87 -0.03 -9.31 7.03
CA HIS A 87 0.80 -10.48 6.82
C HIS A 87 0.05 -11.72 7.30
N GLY A 88 -0.20 -12.64 6.39
CA GLY A 88 -0.83 -13.91 6.71
C GLY A 88 -2.31 -13.81 7.04
N SER A 89 -2.95 -14.95 7.24
CA SER A 89 -4.39 -14.99 7.45
C SER A 89 -4.83 -14.24 8.72
N HIS A 90 -4.09 -14.37 9.81
CA HIS A 90 -4.42 -13.67 11.06
C HIS A 90 -4.17 -12.15 10.94
N GLY A 91 -3.34 -11.72 10.00
CA GLY A 91 -3.14 -10.30 9.72
C GLY A 91 -4.13 -9.72 8.73
N GLY A 92 -5.03 -10.54 8.18
CA GLY A 92 -6.02 -10.08 7.20
C GLY A 92 -5.47 -9.91 5.79
N GLU A 93 -4.40 -10.65 5.44
CA GLU A 93 -3.81 -10.58 4.11
C GLU A 93 -4.80 -11.05 3.05
N SER A 94 -5.01 -10.27 2.01
CA SER A 94 -5.91 -10.60 0.90
C SER A 94 -5.19 -10.87 -0.42
N VAL A 95 -4.10 -10.17 -0.69
CA VAL A 95 -3.32 -10.29 -1.94
C VAL A 95 -1.87 -10.56 -1.59
N PRO A 96 -1.26 -11.66 -2.11
CA PRO A 96 0.15 -11.97 -1.84
C PRO A 96 1.08 -11.14 -2.73
N HIS A 97 0.98 -9.85 -2.62
CA HIS A 97 1.83 -8.83 -3.20
C HIS A 97 1.83 -7.69 -2.18
N LEU A 98 2.96 -7.51 -1.51
CA LEU A 98 3.12 -6.54 -0.42
C LEU A 98 2.54 -5.20 -0.81
N HIS A 99 1.80 -4.61 0.10
CA HIS A 99 1.24 -3.27 -0.07
C HIS A 99 1.03 -2.63 1.29
N VAL A 100 1.17 -1.31 1.31
CA VAL A 100 0.95 -0.52 2.52
C VAL A 100 -0.36 0.22 2.34
N HIS A 101 -1.33 -0.05 3.22
CA HIS A 101 -2.55 0.74 3.28
C HIS A 101 -2.24 2.08 3.94
N LEU A 102 -2.73 3.16 3.35
CA LEU A 102 -2.73 4.48 3.96
C LEU A 102 -4.20 4.86 4.20
N LEU A 103 -4.57 4.98 5.47
CA LEU A 103 -5.93 5.27 5.88
C LEU A 103 -5.98 6.62 6.59
N GLY A 104 -6.85 7.52 6.15
CA GLY A 104 -6.96 8.84 6.74
C GLY A 104 -8.27 9.53 6.41
N GLY A 105 -8.42 10.75 6.89
CA GLY A 105 -9.62 11.56 6.68
C GLY A 105 -10.68 11.38 7.75
N ARG A 106 -10.42 10.55 8.77
CA ARG A 106 -11.23 10.40 9.98
C ARG A 106 -10.36 9.91 11.13
N ALA A 107 -10.85 10.00 12.35
CA ALA A 107 -10.19 9.41 13.50
C ALA A 107 -10.23 7.89 13.40
N LEU A 108 -9.12 7.25 13.73
CA LEU A 108 -8.97 5.80 13.75
C LEU A 108 -8.72 5.37 15.19
N ALA A 109 -9.48 4.40 15.65
CA ALA A 109 -9.49 4.01 17.05
C ALA A 109 -8.27 3.14 17.42
N TRP A 110 -8.04 3.03 18.73
CA TRP A 110 -7.10 2.09 19.32
C TRP A 110 -7.84 1.28 20.37
N PRO A 111 -7.68 -0.07 20.43
CA PRO A 111 -6.76 -0.90 19.65
C PRO A 111 -7.12 -0.96 18.15
N PRO A 112 -6.12 -1.36 17.29
CA PRO A 112 -6.28 -1.27 15.84
C PRO A 112 -7.20 -2.34 15.21
N GLY A 113 -7.64 -3.30 15.96
CA GLY A 113 -8.48 -4.36 15.41
C GLY A 113 -9.47 -4.93 16.38
#